data_13802d87ca8e6723ab81887d025dae76
#
_entry.id   13802d87ca8e6723ab81887d025dae76
#
_cell.length_a   1.000
_cell.length_b   1.000
_cell.length_c   1.000
_cell.angle_alpha   90.00
_cell.angle_beta   90.00
_cell.angle_gamma   90.00
#
_symmetry.space_group_name_H-M   'P 1'
#
loop_
_entity.id
_entity.type
_entity.pdbx_description
1 polymer ?
#
loop_
_entity_poly.entity_id
_entity_poly.type
_entity_poly.pdbx_seq_one_letter_code
_entity_poly.pdbx_strand_id
1 'polypeptide(L)'
;MSKRFTLSGAILALALATVSTGPASAADLSMQANDGFQDIHFLSPDGKIQRGKRCAVPNPGADEVAAVKKQVDAWIAENGIIPDANINIPVRFHVVYKVSRGVTTGNIPQSWITNQISVLNAAYAGTGFSFTLASTDRTQNNTWFTGCYTTSREKQMKQALTIDPAHNLNIYTCSPSGGILGWAYFPNSYAESSYWHGVVLLYNSLPGGSAAPYNLGDTATHEVGHYLGLYHTFQGGCTSPGDSVSDTPYEASAAFGCPAGRDTCSSAGQDPIYNFMDYTDDACMYQFTSGQVSRMQTMVATYKPSL
;
A
#
# COMPACT_ATOMS: atom_id res chain seq x y z
N MET A 1 15.85 44.83 -70.41
CA MET A 1 14.92 43.77 -70.00
C MET A 1 15.19 43.37 -68.55
N SER A 2 14.50 43.96 -67.60
CA SER A 2 14.72 43.81 -66.17
C SER A 2 13.62 42.85 -65.60
N LYS A 3 14.02 41.72 -65.06
CA LYS A 3 13.11 40.81 -64.37
C LYS A 3 13.09 41.15 -62.88
N ARG A 4 11.95 41.59 -62.36
CA ARG A 4 11.71 41.78 -60.93
C ARG A 4 11.34 40.43 -60.32
N PHE A 5 12.10 40.03 -59.28
CA PHE A 5 11.72 38.92 -58.37
C PHE A 5 10.93 39.49 -57.19
N THR A 6 9.71 38.98 -57.00
CA THR A 6 8.89 39.24 -55.83
C THR A 6 9.15 38.13 -54.78
N LEU A 7 9.68 38.53 -53.61
CA LEU A 7 9.78 37.65 -52.44
C LEU A 7 8.43 37.65 -51.71
N SER A 8 7.77 36.48 -51.65
CA SER A 8 6.64 36.24 -50.74
C SER A 8 7.20 35.83 -49.36
N GLY A 9 7.04 36.69 -48.38
CA GLY A 9 7.34 36.37 -46.99
C GLY A 9 6.22 35.56 -46.36
N ALA A 10 6.47 34.33 -45.98
CA ALA A 10 5.60 33.55 -45.14
C ALA A 10 5.79 33.93 -43.68
N ILE A 11 4.75 34.48 -43.05
CA ILE A 11 4.71 34.77 -41.61
C ILE A 11 4.39 33.48 -40.89
N LEU A 12 5.35 32.92 -40.19
CA LEU A 12 5.19 31.76 -39.31
C LEU A 12 4.57 32.24 -37.99
N ALA A 13 3.28 32.04 -37.80
CA ALA A 13 2.63 32.32 -36.54
C ALA A 13 3.05 31.27 -35.49
N LEU A 14 3.88 31.68 -34.54
CA LEU A 14 4.26 30.85 -33.37
C LEU A 14 3.10 30.89 -32.39
N ALA A 15 2.30 29.81 -32.32
CA ALA A 15 1.30 29.65 -31.29
C ALA A 15 2.00 29.32 -29.96
N LEU A 16 2.07 30.29 -29.06
CA LEU A 16 2.43 30.04 -27.67
C LEU A 16 1.26 29.28 -27.02
N ALA A 17 1.47 27.97 -26.79
CA ALA A 17 0.62 27.21 -25.91
C ALA A 17 0.89 27.66 -24.47
N THR A 18 -0.05 28.39 -23.87
CA THR A 18 -0.04 28.68 -22.42
C THR A 18 -0.28 27.40 -21.67
N VAL A 19 0.77 26.83 -21.06
CA VAL A 19 0.63 25.72 -20.12
C VAL A 19 -0.09 26.25 -18.88
N SER A 20 -1.32 25.79 -18.66
CA SER A 20 -2.06 26.05 -17.44
C SER A 20 -1.34 25.41 -16.26
N THR A 21 -0.82 26.23 -15.33
CA THR A 21 -0.17 25.78 -14.09
C THR A 21 -1.14 25.64 -12.91
N GLY A 22 -2.38 25.24 -13.17
CA GLY A 22 -3.31 24.88 -12.09
C GLY A 22 -2.91 23.57 -11.42
N PRO A 23 -3.30 23.33 -10.14
CA PRO A 23 -3.09 22.04 -9.51
C PRO A 23 -3.80 20.95 -10.33
N ALA A 24 -3.11 19.82 -10.59
CA ALA A 24 -3.69 18.67 -11.30
C ALA A 24 -4.91 18.14 -10.56
N SER A 25 -5.99 17.89 -11.28
CA SER A 25 -7.21 17.31 -10.70
C SER A 25 -7.08 15.79 -10.54
N ALA A 26 -7.92 15.18 -9.69
CA ALA A 26 -7.99 13.73 -9.56
C ALA A 26 -8.30 13.04 -10.91
N ALA A 27 -9.06 13.70 -11.80
CA ALA A 27 -9.33 13.21 -13.15
C ALA A 27 -8.09 13.17 -14.05
N ASP A 28 -7.16 14.13 -13.87
CA ASP A 28 -5.87 14.13 -14.61
C ASP A 28 -4.97 12.98 -14.18
N LEU A 29 -5.04 12.59 -12.89
CA LEU A 29 -4.29 11.45 -12.35
C LEU A 29 -4.80 10.12 -12.90
N SER A 30 -6.12 9.95 -13.00
CA SER A 30 -6.73 8.71 -13.50
C SER A 30 -6.46 8.45 -15.00
N MET A 31 -6.33 9.50 -15.81
CA MET A 31 -6.03 9.34 -17.24
C MET A 31 -4.56 8.96 -17.52
N GLN A 32 -3.64 9.22 -16.60
CA GLN A 32 -2.22 8.88 -16.75
C GLN A 32 -1.88 7.47 -16.27
N ALA A 33 -2.79 6.78 -15.56
CA ALA A 33 -2.60 5.43 -15.03
C ALA A 33 -2.62 4.32 -16.12
N ASN A 34 -2.95 4.65 -17.37
CA ASN A 34 -3.15 3.69 -18.47
C ASN A 34 -1.94 3.51 -19.42
N ASP A 35 -0.70 3.74 -18.96
CA ASP A 35 0.49 3.61 -19.80
C ASP A 35 1.07 2.19 -19.91
N GLY A 36 0.34 1.18 -19.43
CA GLY A 36 0.72 -0.24 -19.54
C GLY A 36 1.77 -0.71 -18.53
N PHE A 37 2.25 0.18 -17.65
CA PHE A 37 3.10 -0.16 -16.52
C PHE A 37 2.25 -0.19 -15.23
N GLN A 38 2.55 -1.12 -14.31
CA GLN A 38 1.88 -1.22 -12.99
C GLN A 38 2.24 -0.06 -12.03
N ASP A 39 2.47 1.13 -12.56
CA ASP A 39 2.85 2.31 -11.80
C ASP A 39 1.65 3.22 -11.59
N ILE A 40 1.55 3.76 -10.39
CA ILE A 40 0.54 4.74 -10.00
C ILE A 40 1.06 6.18 -10.16
N HIS A 41 0.12 7.13 -10.20
CA HIS A 41 0.43 8.55 -10.13
C HIS A 41 -0.25 9.15 -8.89
N PHE A 42 0.47 10.01 -8.17
CA PHE A 42 -0.05 10.68 -6.97
C PHE A 42 0.57 12.06 -6.79
N LEU A 43 -0.02 12.89 -5.93
CA LEU A 43 0.49 14.23 -5.67
C LEU A 43 1.61 14.20 -4.63
N SER A 44 2.72 14.86 -4.95
CA SER A 44 3.79 15.17 -3.99
C SER A 44 3.41 16.40 -3.12
N PRO A 45 4.14 16.67 -2.01
CA PRO A 45 3.83 17.81 -1.14
C PRO A 45 3.91 19.18 -1.81
N ASP A 46 4.64 19.32 -2.93
CA ASP A 46 4.72 20.54 -3.73
C ASP A 46 3.64 20.60 -4.84
N GLY A 47 2.67 19.68 -4.83
CA GLY A 47 1.54 19.64 -5.76
C GLY A 47 1.85 19.09 -7.14
N LYS A 48 3.03 18.51 -7.37
CA LYS A 48 3.39 17.89 -8.64
C LYS A 48 2.95 16.44 -8.69
N ILE A 49 2.62 15.96 -9.89
CA ILE A 49 2.38 14.54 -10.12
C ILE A 49 3.69 13.78 -9.98
N GLN A 50 3.69 12.76 -9.16
CA GLN A 50 4.79 11.83 -8.97
C GLN A 50 4.36 10.44 -9.42
N ARG A 51 5.24 9.73 -10.15
CA ARG A 51 5.07 8.33 -10.50
C ARG A 51 5.60 7.45 -9.38
N GLY A 52 4.91 6.33 -9.11
CA GLY A 52 5.32 5.41 -8.06
C GLY A 52 4.67 4.04 -8.15
N LYS A 53 4.73 3.30 -7.05
CA LYS A 53 4.12 1.97 -6.91
C LYS A 53 3.17 1.95 -5.72
N ARG A 54 1.98 1.34 -5.91
CA ARG A 54 0.98 1.22 -4.84
C ARG A 54 1.52 0.42 -3.65
N CYS A 55 2.18 -0.70 -3.92
CA CYS A 55 2.75 -1.60 -2.93
C CYS A 55 4.07 -2.18 -3.43
N ALA A 56 4.99 -2.48 -2.52
CA ALA A 56 6.26 -3.13 -2.86
C ALA A 56 6.36 -4.56 -2.30
N VAL A 57 5.27 -5.14 -1.84
CA VAL A 57 5.20 -6.56 -1.46
C VAL A 57 5.16 -7.39 -2.74
N PRO A 58 6.14 -8.29 -2.95
CA PRO A 58 6.12 -9.15 -4.12
C PRO A 58 5.01 -10.20 -4.02
N ASN A 59 4.42 -10.56 -5.14
CA ASN A 59 3.56 -11.72 -5.22
C ASN A 59 4.37 -12.99 -4.98
N PRO A 60 4.03 -13.85 -4.01
CA PRO A 60 4.75 -15.09 -3.75
C PRO A 60 4.60 -16.07 -4.92
N GLY A 61 5.64 -16.86 -5.17
CA GLY A 61 5.63 -17.90 -6.19
C GLY A 61 4.72 -19.07 -5.83
N ALA A 62 4.33 -19.87 -6.83
CA ALA A 62 3.42 -21.01 -6.64
C ALA A 62 3.91 -22.00 -5.57
N ASP A 63 5.22 -22.29 -5.54
CA ASP A 63 5.82 -23.20 -4.55
C ASP A 63 5.71 -22.64 -3.12
N GLU A 64 5.91 -21.32 -2.96
CA GLU A 64 5.77 -20.65 -1.66
C GLU A 64 4.30 -20.67 -1.20
N VAL A 65 3.35 -20.35 -2.09
CA VAL A 65 1.91 -20.44 -1.81
C VAL A 65 1.52 -21.84 -1.38
N ALA A 66 2.00 -22.88 -2.07
CA ALA A 66 1.73 -24.28 -1.75
C ALA A 66 2.34 -24.69 -0.39
N ALA A 67 3.55 -24.22 -0.08
CA ALA A 67 4.21 -24.49 1.20
C ALA A 67 3.43 -23.85 2.37
N VAL A 68 3.03 -22.60 2.23
CA VAL A 68 2.21 -21.88 3.23
C VAL A 68 0.88 -22.61 3.43
N LYS A 69 0.19 -22.95 2.32
CA LYS A 69 -1.07 -23.71 2.40
C LYS A 69 -0.91 -25.01 3.18
N LYS A 70 0.13 -25.79 2.89
CA LYS A 70 0.39 -27.04 3.59
C LYS A 70 0.57 -26.84 5.10
N GLN A 71 1.29 -25.79 5.52
CA GLN A 71 1.50 -25.49 6.93
C GLN A 71 0.22 -25.04 7.62
N VAL A 72 -0.57 -24.20 6.97
CA VAL A 72 -1.87 -23.75 7.46
C VAL A 72 -2.86 -24.91 7.57
N ASP A 73 -2.95 -25.77 6.55
CA ASP A 73 -3.83 -26.96 6.58
C ASP A 73 -3.42 -27.90 7.73
N ALA A 74 -2.13 -28.13 7.96
CA ALA A 74 -1.62 -28.94 9.06
C ALA A 74 -1.99 -28.33 10.43
N TRP A 75 -1.84 -27.00 10.56
CA TRP A 75 -2.22 -26.29 11.77
C TRP A 75 -3.73 -26.42 12.06
N ILE A 76 -4.59 -26.24 11.02
CA ILE A 76 -6.05 -26.41 11.14
C ILE A 76 -6.41 -27.85 11.53
N ALA A 77 -5.74 -28.84 10.95
CA ALA A 77 -6.00 -30.25 11.27
C ALA A 77 -5.69 -30.58 12.73
N GLU A 78 -4.70 -29.92 13.32
CA GLU A 78 -4.26 -30.13 14.69
C GLU A 78 -5.06 -29.30 15.72
N ASN A 79 -5.44 -28.07 15.38
CA ASN A 79 -6.04 -27.10 16.30
C ASN A 79 -7.52 -26.81 16.04
N GLY A 80 -8.05 -27.22 14.88
CA GLY A 80 -9.39 -26.88 14.43
C GLY A 80 -9.48 -25.52 13.76
N ILE A 81 -10.71 -25.17 13.31
CA ILE A 81 -10.99 -23.84 12.78
C ILE A 81 -11.08 -22.87 13.95
N ILE A 82 -10.39 -21.71 13.85
CA ILE A 82 -10.45 -20.68 14.89
C ILE A 82 -11.84 -20.03 14.84
N PRO A 83 -12.61 -20.05 15.94
CA PRO A 83 -13.79 -19.20 16.02
C PRO A 83 -13.37 -17.74 16.13
N ASP A 84 -14.22 -16.83 15.63
CA ASP A 84 -14.05 -15.37 15.60
C ASP A 84 -13.23 -14.83 16.79
N ALA A 85 -11.93 -14.69 16.60
CA ALA A 85 -11.05 -14.15 17.63
C ALA A 85 -11.15 -12.62 17.63
N ASN A 86 -11.32 -12.01 18.80
CA ASN A 86 -11.21 -10.57 18.97
C ASN A 86 -9.78 -10.24 19.41
N ILE A 87 -8.93 -9.88 18.45
CA ILE A 87 -7.53 -9.55 18.67
C ILE A 87 -7.38 -8.02 18.66
N ASN A 88 -6.96 -7.44 19.79
CA ASN A 88 -6.57 -6.04 19.84
C ASN A 88 -5.07 -5.92 19.68
N ILE A 89 -4.62 -5.33 18.58
CA ILE A 89 -3.22 -5.20 18.21
C ILE A 89 -2.68 -3.84 18.69
N PRO A 90 -1.75 -3.80 19.65
CA PRO A 90 -1.08 -2.56 20.03
C PRO A 90 -0.18 -2.07 18.90
N VAL A 91 -0.32 -0.79 18.53
CA VAL A 91 0.45 -0.16 17.45
C VAL A 91 1.58 0.68 18.03
N ARG A 92 2.83 0.42 17.61
CA ARG A 92 4.01 1.24 17.83
C ARG A 92 4.27 2.06 16.57
N PHE A 93 4.10 3.36 16.65
CA PHE A 93 4.16 4.25 15.50
C PHE A 93 5.46 5.05 15.47
N HIS A 94 6.32 4.78 14.48
CA HIS A 94 7.66 5.34 14.33
C HIS A 94 7.68 6.38 13.21
N VAL A 95 7.78 7.66 13.57
CA VAL A 95 7.86 8.75 12.61
C VAL A 95 9.32 9.03 12.31
N VAL A 96 9.80 8.61 11.15
CA VAL A 96 11.13 8.96 10.66
C VAL A 96 11.03 10.22 9.79
N TYR A 97 11.85 11.23 10.07
CA TYR A 97 11.84 12.50 9.36
C TYR A 97 13.24 13.01 9.06
N LYS A 98 13.34 13.97 8.15
CA LYS A 98 14.59 14.65 7.81
C LYS A 98 14.55 16.14 8.14
N VAL A 99 15.73 16.69 8.43
CA VAL A 99 15.96 18.13 8.44
C VAL A 99 17.06 18.45 7.44
N SER A 100 16.78 19.33 6.49
CA SER A 100 17.75 19.75 5.48
C SER A 100 17.64 21.26 5.25
N ARG A 101 18.74 21.97 5.40
CA ARG A 101 18.80 23.43 5.26
C ARG A 101 17.73 24.16 6.12
N GLY A 102 17.50 23.67 7.34
CA GLY A 102 16.50 24.23 8.26
C GLY A 102 15.05 23.82 7.99
N VAL A 103 14.78 23.06 6.91
CA VAL A 103 13.43 22.58 6.57
C VAL A 103 13.24 21.18 7.08
N THR A 104 12.19 20.97 7.91
CA THR A 104 11.76 19.67 8.39
C THR A 104 10.76 19.05 7.41
N THR A 105 10.96 17.78 7.04
CA THR A 105 10.06 17.02 6.17
C THR A 105 9.77 15.66 6.80
N GLY A 106 8.51 15.23 6.79
CA GLY A 106 8.08 13.92 7.29
C GLY A 106 7.78 13.86 8.79
N ASN A 107 8.01 14.94 9.55
CA ASN A 107 7.59 15.01 10.96
C ASN A 107 6.09 15.32 11.03
N ILE A 108 5.28 14.30 10.73
CA ILE A 108 3.82 14.39 10.60
C ILE A 108 3.13 14.75 11.93
N PRO A 109 1.98 15.48 11.90
CA PRO A 109 1.21 15.78 13.11
C PRO A 109 0.68 14.52 13.79
N GLN A 110 0.48 14.58 15.12
CA GLN A 110 -0.13 13.47 15.86
C GLN A 110 -1.55 13.15 15.39
N SER A 111 -2.29 14.16 14.91
CA SER A 111 -3.64 13.98 14.36
C SER A 111 -3.66 13.06 13.14
N TRP A 112 -2.62 13.05 12.29
CA TRP A 112 -2.55 12.12 11.17
C TRP A 112 -2.42 10.68 11.65
N ILE A 113 -1.64 10.47 12.72
CA ILE A 113 -1.44 9.14 13.32
C ILE A 113 -2.76 8.65 13.94
N THR A 114 -3.42 9.49 14.73
CA THR A 114 -4.71 9.10 15.34
C THR A 114 -5.79 8.86 14.31
N ASN A 115 -5.84 9.67 13.23
CA ASN A 115 -6.74 9.44 12.10
C ASN A 115 -6.43 8.12 11.39
N GLN A 116 -5.13 7.78 11.19
CA GLN A 116 -4.74 6.49 10.59
C GLN A 116 -5.21 5.31 11.44
N ILE A 117 -5.10 5.37 12.76
CA ILE A 117 -5.64 4.31 13.64
C ILE A 117 -7.16 4.22 13.51
N SER A 118 -7.86 5.34 13.36
CA SER A 118 -9.30 5.36 13.13
C SER A 118 -9.69 4.73 11.80
N VAL A 119 -8.93 4.99 10.72
CA VAL A 119 -9.11 4.35 9.40
C VAL A 119 -8.90 2.84 9.51
N LEU A 120 -7.82 2.38 10.15
CA LEU A 120 -7.58 0.95 10.35
C LEU A 120 -8.76 0.30 11.11
N ASN A 121 -9.22 0.89 12.19
CA ASN A 121 -10.35 0.33 12.96
C ASN A 121 -11.67 0.34 12.16
N ALA A 122 -11.88 1.31 11.27
CA ALA A 122 -13.04 1.32 10.39
C ALA A 122 -12.96 0.24 9.31
N ALA A 123 -11.81 0.09 8.65
CA ALA A 123 -11.59 -0.89 7.59
C ALA A 123 -11.63 -2.34 8.10
N TYR A 124 -11.11 -2.58 9.31
CA TYR A 124 -11.10 -3.91 9.94
C TYR A 124 -12.32 -4.19 10.83
N ALA A 125 -13.32 -3.31 10.85
CA ALA A 125 -14.55 -3.55 11.61
C ALA A 125 -15.22 -4.86 11.17
N GLY A 126 -15.58 -5.72 12.14
CA GLY A 126 -16.20 -7.03 11.87
C GLY A 126 -15.22 -8.12 11.43
N THR A 127 -13.92 -7.86 11.35
CA THR A 127 -12.90 -8.88 11.01
C THR A 127 -12.34 -9.62 12.24
N GLY A 128 -12.68 -9.18 13.44
CA GLY A 128 -12.09 -9.67 14.69
C GLY A 128 -10.76 -8.97 15.05
N PHE A 129 -10.25 -8.08 14.21
CA PHE A 129 -9.06 -7.28 14.51
C PHE A 129 -9.43 -5.85 14.88
N SER A 130 -8.70 -5.29 15.87
CA SER A 130 -8.77 -3.89 16.24
C SER A 130 -7.37 -3.37 16.57
N PHE A 131 -7.18 -2.06 16.54
CA PHE A 131 -5.86 -1.43 16.68
C PHE A 131 -5.90 -0.33 17.73
N THR A 132 -4.93 -0.36 18.67
CA THR A 132 -4.81 0.66 19.72
C THR A 132 -3.42 1.30 19.63
N LEU A 133 -3.35 2.62 19.49
CA LEU A 133 -2.08 3.33 19.50
C LEU A 133 -1.42 3.22 20.89
N ALA A 134 -0.35 2.42 20.98
CA ALA A 134 0.37 2.19 22.22
C ALA A 134 1.50 3.20 22.44
N SER A 135 2.18 3.63 21.38
CA SER A 135 3.21 4.68 21.45
C SER A 135 3.45 5.35 20.12
N THR A 136 4.01 6.57 20.18
CA THR A 136 4.56 7.28 19.03
C THR A 136 5.95 7.79 19.39
N ASP A 137 6.94 7.49 18.57
CA ASP A 137 8.25 8.12 18.64
C ASP A 137 8.58 8.89 17.36
N ARG A 138 9.60 9.75 17.42
CA ARG A 138 9.98 10.64 16.32
C ARG A 138 11.49 10.69 16.18
N THR A 139 12.01 10.15 15.08
CA THR A 139 13.44 9.99 14.82
C THR A 139 13.89 10.85 13.65
N GLN A 140 14.76 11.82 13.92
CA GLN A 140 15.44 12.57 12.87
C GLN A 140 16.57 11.72 12.28
N ASN A 141 16.36 11.22 11.06
CA ASN A 141 17.40 10.49 10.33
C ASN A 141 17.22 10.69 8.81
N ASN A 142 17.99 11.59 8.24
CA ASN A 142 17.88 11.93 6.82
C ASN A 142 18.14 10.73 5.90
N THR A 143 19.03 9.83 6.31
CA THR A 143 19.40 8.65 5.53
C THR A 143 18.30 7.59 5.54
N TRP A 144 17.71 7.33 6.69
CA TRP A 144 16.56 6.42 6.78
C TRP A 144 15.35 7.02 6.10
N PHE A 145 15.09 8.32 6.28
CA PHE A 145 13.94 8.97 5.69
C PHE A 145 13.85 8.79 4.17
N THR A 146 14.96 8.97 3.44
CA THR A 146 14.97 8.86 1.96
C THR A 146 15.37 7.47 1.45
N GLY A 147 16.04 6.67 2.27
CA GLY A 147 16.58 5.37 1.89
C GLY A 147 15.85 4.16 2.46
N CYS A 148 14.73 4.35 3.14
CA CYS A 148 14.02 3.30 3.89
C CYS A 148 13.63 2.07 3.06
N TYR A 149 13.52 2.18 1.74
CA TYR A 149 13.23 1.04 0.85
C TYR A 149 14.48 0.21 0.50
N THR A 150 15.68 0.69 0.76
CA THR A 150 16.88 -0.15 0.55
C THR A 150 17.05 -1.11 1.72
N THR A 151 17.29 -2.41 1.43
CA THR A 151 17.42 -3.47 2.45
C THR A 151 18.36 -3.08 3.61
N SER A 152 19.48 -2.44 3.31
CA SER A 152 20.43 -2.00 4.34
C SER A 152 19.87 -0.93 5.27
N ARG A 153 19.11 0.04 4.74
CA ARG A 153 18.55 1.16 5.51
C ARG A 153 17.28 0.77 6.25
N GLU A 154 16.44 -0.05 5.63
CA GLU A 154 15.31 -0.67 6.30
C GLU A 154 15.77 -1.48 7.51
N LYS A 155 16.79 -2.34 7.32
CA LYS A 155 17.39 -3.12 8.40
C LYS A 155 17.84 -2.24 9.55
N GLN A 156 18.63 -1.18 9.27
CA GLN A 156 19.13 -0.26 10.30
C GLN A 156 17.98 0.43 11.06
N MET A 157 16.98 0.92 10.33
CA MET A 157 15.80 1.59 10.88
C MET A 157 15.02 0.63 11.79
N LYS A 158 14.65 -0.54 11.26
CA LYS A 158 13.87 -1.52 12.01
C LYS A 158 14.64 -2.07 13.22
N GLN A 159 15.92 -2.40 13.10
CA GLN A 159 16.76 -2.84 14.24
C GLN A 159 16.82 -1.80 15.37
N ALA A 160 16.79 -0.51 15.02
CA ALA A 160 16.88 0.56 16.02
C ALA A 160 15.53 0.91 16.67
N LEU A 161 14.43 0.77 15.94
CA LEU A 161 13.14 1.32 16.35
C LEU A 161 12.09 0.26 16.73
N THR A 162 12.20 -0.99 16.25
CA THR A 162 11.22 -2.04 16.53
C THR A 162 11.02 -2.25 18.02
N ILE A 163 9.78 -2.29 18.46
CA ILE A 163 9.39 -2.59 19.84
C ILE A 163 8.54 -3.86 19.82
N ASP A 164 9.03 -4.92 20.45
CA ASP A 164 8.35 -6.18 20.70
C ASP A 164 7.42 -6.64 19.55
N PRO A 165 7.99 -7.06 18.41
CA PRO A 165 7.23 -7.34 17.20
C PRO A 165 6.37 -8.60 17.27
N ALA A 166 6.54 -9.44 18.32
CA ALA A 166 5.65 -10.57 18.58
C ALA A 166 4.27 -10.11 19.06
N HIS A 167 4.21 -9.06 19.88
CA HIS A 167 2.98 -8.58 20.51
C HIS A 167 2.51 -7.21 19.97
N ASN A 168 3.23 -6.59 19.05
CA ASN A 168 2.89 -5.26 18.53
C ASN A 168 3.03 -5.18 17.02
N LEU A 169 2.14 -4.43 16.39
CA LEU A 169 2.33 -3.94 15.03
C LEU A 169 3.20 -2.68 15.06
N ASN A 170 4.40 -2.76 14.48
CA ASN A 170 5.27 -1.61 14.30
C ASN A 170 4.98 -0.95 12.95
N ILE A 171 4.56 0.31 12.92
CA ILE A 171 4.33 1.11 11.71
C ILE A 171 5.39 2.19 11.61
N TYR A 172 6.04 2.29 10.47
CA TYR A 172 7.10 3.26 10.19
C TYR A 172 6.66 4.20 9.08
N THR A 173 6.93 5.50 9.21
CA THR A 173 6.75 6.45 8.11
C THR A 173 8.08 6.99 7.62
N CYS A 174 8.24 7.09 6.31
CA CYS A 174 9.43 7.64 5.64
C CYS A 174 9.04 8.19 4.24
N SER A 175 10.02 8.52 3.42
CA SER A 175 9.83 8.91 2.02
C SER A 175 10.64 7.97 1.12
N PRO A 176 10.11 6.79 0.77
CA PRO A 176 10.85 5.80 0.00
C PRO A 176 11.22 6.33 -1.38
N SER A 177 12.42 5.98 -1.86
CA SER A 177 12.81 6.23 -3.25
C SER A 177 11.92 5.44 -4.22
N GLY A 178 11.70 5.97 -5.42
CA GLY A 178 10.85 5.33 -6.44
C GLY A 178 9.35 5.52 -6.23
N GLY A 179 8.92 6.39 -5.28
CA GLY A 179 7.51 6.71 -5.08
C GLY A 179 6.66 5.55 -4.57
N ILE A 180 7.26 4.63 -3.80
CA ILE A 180 6.54 3.50 -3.21
C ILE A 180 5.66 4.01 -2.08
N LEU A 181 4.36 3.61 -2.05
CA LEU A 181 3.44 4.04 -1.00
C LEU A 181 3.61 3.23 0.28
N GLY A 182 3.85 1.91 0.18
CA GLY A 182 4.05 1.08 1.36
C GLY A 182 4.58 -0.30 1.06
N TRP A 183 4.96 -1.02 2.12
CA TRP A 183 5.23 -2.46 2.11
C TRP A 183 5.14 -3.06 3.51
N ALA A 184 4.94 -4.37 3.53
CA ALA A 184 4.97 -5.20 4.71
C ALA A 184 5.70 -6.52 4.42
N TYR A 185 5.89 -7.35 5.44
CA TYR A 185 6.29 -8.75 5.29
C TYR A 185 5.17 -9.64 5.78
N PHE A 186 4.92 -10.74 5.07
CA PHE A 186 3.92 -11.73 5.47
C PHE A 186 4.27 -12.36 6.83
N PRO A 187 3.26 -12.84 7.58
CA PRO A 187 3.51 -13.45 8.90
C PRO A 187 4.48 -14.64 8.85
N ASN A 188 4.47 -15.40 7.75
CA ASN A 188 5.34 -16.54 7.51
C ASN A 188 6.76 -16.19 7.03
N SER A 189 7.05 -14.92 6.71
CA SER A 189 8.35 -14.54 6.14
C SER A 189 9.50 -14.63 7.14
N TYR A 190 9.21 -14.43 8.43
CA TYR A 190 10.21 -14.43 9.51
C TYR A 190 9.58 -14.97 10.80
N ALA A 191 10.42 -15.33 11.80
CA ALA A 191 9.94 -15.61 13.14
C ALA A 191 9.14 -14.41 13.71
N GLU A 192 8.08 -14.65 14.50
CA GLU A 192 7.19 -13.59 14.99
C GLU A 192 7.90 -12.45 15.74
N SER A 193 9.01 -12.79 16.45
CA SER A 193 9.84 -11.83 17.18
C SER A 193 10.84 -11.06 16.30
N SER A 194 10.83 -11.28 14.99
CA SER A 194 11.78 -10.64 14.08
C SER A 194 11.49 -9.15 13.89
N TYR A 195 12.51 -8.30 13.97
CA TYR A 195 12.43 -6.87 13.64
C TYR A 195 12.02 -6.58 12.19
N TRP A 196 12.07 -7.57 11.29
CA TRP A 196 11.63 -7.41 9.91
C TRP A 196 10.11 -7.22 9.81
N HIS A 197 9.33 -7.75 10.76
CA HIS A 197 7.89 -7.52 10.79
C HIS A 197 7.54 -6.03 10.95
N GLY A 198 6.32 -5.71 10.59
CA GLY A 198 5.77 -4.36 10.61
C GLY A 198 5.56 -3.78 9.21
N VAL A 199 4.97 -2.61 9.18
CA VAL A 199 4.49 -1.91 7.98
C VAL A 199 5.27 -0.62 7.79
N VAL A 200 5.75 -0.35 6.57
CA VAL A 200 6.39 0.91 6.22
C VAL A 200 5.51 1.68 5.23
N LEU A 201 5.30 2.97 5.49
CA LEU A 201 4.39 3.82 4.74
C LEU A 201 5.12 5.07 4.24
N LEU A 202 4.75 5.53 3.06
CA LEU A 202 5.04 6.88 2.60
C LEU A 202 4.34 7.87 3.56
N TYR A 203 5.10 8.78 4.19
CA TYR A 203 4.58 9.65 5.24
C TYR A 203 3.38 10.51 4.83
N ASN A 204 3.24 10.87 3.56
CA ASN A 204 2.15 11.70 3.04
C ASN A 204 1.00 10.91 2.39
N SER A 205 0.98 9.57 2.51
CA SER A 205 -0.19 8.73 2.19
C SER A 205 -1.17 8.55 3.36
N LEU A 206 -0.82 9.07 4.56
CA LEU A 206 -1.72 9.05 5.70
C LEU A 206 -2.86 10.07 5.56
N PRO A 207 -3.99 9.91 6.29
CA PRO A 207 -5.07 10.90 6.33
C PRO A 207 -4.57 12.28 6.75
N GLY A 208 -4.73 13.27 5.86
CA GLY A 208 -4.17 14.62 6.00
C GLY A 208 -2.92 14.87 5.14
N GLY A 209 -2.34 13.83 4.56
CA GLY A 209 -1.22 13.93 3.64
C GLY A 209 -1.62 14.38 2.24
N SER A 210 -0.64 14.60 1.38
CA SER A 210 -0.82 15.14 0.03
C SER A 210 -0.86 14.10 -1.09
N ALA A 211 -0.64 12.81 -0.81
CA ALA A 211 -0.47 11.78 -1.84
C ALA A 211 -1.80 11.35 -2.51
N ALA A 212 -2.70 12.31 -2.81
CA ALA A 212 -3.94 12.00 -3.52
C ALA A 212 -3.64 11.29 -4.87
N PRO A 213 -4.44 10.26 -5.24
CA PRO A 213 -5.67 9.76 -4.59
C PRO A 213 -5.44 8.71 -3.47
N TYR A 214 -4.21 8.54 -2.99
CA TYR A 214 -3.80 7.55 -1.98
C TYR A 214 -3.47 8.21 -0.64
N ASN A 215 -4.30 9.12 -0.15
CA ASN A 215 -4.08 9.90 1.07
C ASN A 215 -5.26 9.84 2.07
N LEU A 216 -6.12 8.83 1.94
CA LEU A 216 -7.21 8.61 2.89
C LEU A 216 -6.86 7.54 3.94
N GLY A 217 -5.70 6.88 3.82
CA GLY A 217 -5.16 5.95 4.80
C GLY A 217 -5.21 4.48 4.40
N ASP A 218 -5.74 4.15 3.22
CA ASP A 218 -5.88 2.76 2.79
C ASP A 218 -4.59 2.14 2.28
N THR A 219 -3.52 2.92 2.13
CA THR A 219 -2.18 2.35 2.03
C THR A 219 -1.86 1.54 3.28
N ALA A 220 -2.12 2.08 4.49
CA ALA A 220 -1.88 1.32 5.71
C ALA A 220 -2.84 0.12 5.85
N THR A 221 -4.11 0.27 5.47
CA THR A 221 -5.09 -0.83 5.46
C THR A 221 -4.60 -1.99 4.59
N HIS A 222 -4.13 -1.71 3.37
CA HIS A 222 -3.56 -2.67 2.44
C HIS A 222 -2.33 -3.39 3.01
N GLU A 223 -1.35 -2.63 3.51
CA GLU A 223 -0.10 -3.21 4.02
C GLU A 223 -0.31 -4.02 5.32
N VAL A 224 -1.28 -3.62 6.16
CA VAL A 224 -1.70 -4.42 7.32
C VAL A 224 -2.38 -5.71 6.86
N GLY A 225 -3.12 -5.73 5.75
CA GLY A 225 -3.63 -6.95 5.14
C GLY A 225 -2.51 -7.95 4.82
N HIS A 226 -1.41 -7.50 4.22
CA HIS A 226 -0.23 -8.33 4.01
C HIS A 226 0.44 -8.78 5.32
N TYR A 227 0.57 -7.89 6.29
CA TYR A 227 1.09 -8.22 7.62
C TYR A 227 0.26 -9.30 8.33
N LEU A 228 -1.04 -9.37 8.04
CA LEU A 228 -1.96 -10.40 8.55
C LEU A 228 -2.08 -11.63 7.62
N GLY A 229 -1.42 -11.65 6.45
CA GLY A 229 -1.28 -12.83 5.58
C GLY A 229 -2.13 -12.85 4.31
N LEU A 230 -2.74 -11.73 3.92
CA LEU A 230 -3.46 -11.63 2.65
C LEU A 230 -2.49 -11.39 1.49
N TYR A 231 -2.78 -12.03 0.37
CA TYR A 231 -2.15 -11.75 -0.93
C TYR A 231 -2.94 -10.68 -1.68
N HIS A 232 -2.38 -10.15 -2.76
CA HIS A 232 -3.13 -9.28 -3.66
C HIS A 232 -4.28 -10.04 -4.33
N THR A 233 -5.40 -9.38 -4.62
CA THR A 233 -6.56 -9.98 -5.31
C THR A 233 -6.19 -10.54 -6.69
N PHE A 234 -5.23 -9.91 -7.38
CA PHE A 234 -4.71 -10.33 -8.69
C PHE A 234 -3.57 -11.38 -8.62
N GLN A 235 -3.31 -11.95 -7.44
CA GLN A 235 -2.33 -13.04 -7.28
C GLN A 235 -2.71 -14.22 -8.17
N GLY A 236 -1.76 -14.70 -8.99
CA GLY A 236 -1.98 -15.83 -9.90
C GLY A 236 -2.89 -15.53 -11.10
N GLY A 237 -3.37 -14.30 -11.26
CA GLY A 237 -4.25 -13.90 -12.34
C GLY A 237 -5.54 -14.71 -12.35
N CYS A 238 -5.97 -15.15 -13.55
CA CYS A 238 -7.20 -15.94 -13.73
C CYS A 238 -7.05 -17.43 -13.41
N THR A 239 -6.04 -17.83 -12.63
CA THR A 239 -5.74 -19.24 -12.36
C THR A 239 -5.78 -19.59 -10.87
N SER A 240 -6.32 -20.77 -10.54
CA SER A 240 -6.29 -21.31 -9.16
C SER A 240 -4.82 -21.49 -8.67
N PRO A 241 -4.53 -21.22 -7.41
CA PRO A 241 -5.45 -20.88 -6.32
C PRO A 241 -5.75 -19.38 -6.18
N GLY A 242 -5.35 -18.51 -7.13
CA GLY A 242 -5.52 -17.08 -7.01
C GLY A 242 -4.81 -16.51 -5.78
N ASP A 243 -5.48 -15.64 -5.04
CA ASP A 243 -5.02 -15.08 -3.75
C ASP A 243 -5.15 -16.08 -2.57
N SER A 244 -5.49 -17.32 -2.85
CA SER A 244 -5.77 -18.39 -1.85
C SER A 244 -6.98 -18.11 -0.96
N VAL A 245 -7.96 -17.37 -1.47
CA VAL A 245 -9.25 -17.08 -0.83
C VAL A 245 -10.38 -17.44 -1.80
N SER A 246 -11.29 -18.32 -1.38
CA SER A 246 -12.26 -18.92 -2.30
C SER A 246 -13.41 -18.00 -2.69
N ASP A 247 -13.69 -16.96 -1.93
CA ASP A 247 -14.77 -15.99 -2.15
C ASP A 247 -14.27 -14.66 -2.74
N THR A 248 -12.98 -14.58 -3.10
CA THR A 248 -12.41 -13.49 -3.91
C THR A 248 -12.45 -13.92 -5.38
N PRO A 249 -13.17 -13.21 -6.26
CA PRO A 249 -13.13 -13.48 -7.70
C PRO A 249 -11.72 -13.35 -8.26
N TYR A 250 -11.36 -14.18 -9.26
CA TYR A 250 -10.08 -14.05 -9.94
C TYR A 250 -10.00 -12.74 -10.73
N GLU A 251 -8.82 -12.15 -10.75
CA GLU A 251 -8.50 -10.91 -11.43
C GLU A 251 -7.17 -11.05 -12.17
N ALA A 252 -7.14 -10.72 -13.46
CA ALA A 252 -5.97 -10.95 -14.31
C ALA A 252 -4.77 -10.05 -13.97
N SER A 253 -5.04 -8.86 -13.47
CA SER A 253 -4.05 -7.84 -13.11
C SER A 253 -4.68 -6.81 -12.18
N ALA A 254 -3.87 -6.06 -11.43
CA ALA A 254 -4.34 -4.98 -10.57
C ALA A 254 -5.27 -3.99 -11.30
N ALA A 255 -6.29 -3.51 -10.60
CA ALA A 255 -7.11 -2.39 -11.04
C ALA A 255 -6.55 -1.06 -10.49
N PHE A 256 -6.77 0.03 -11.22
CA PHE A 256 -6.36 1.38 -10.85
C PHE A 256 -7.54 2.35 -11.02
N GLY A 257 -7.54 3.47 -10.30
CA GLY A 257 -8.68 4.37 -10.26
C GLY A 257 -9.87 3.70 -9.54
N CYS A 258 -11.05 3.73 -10.16
CA CYS A 258 -12.24 3.01 -9.68
C CYS A 258 -13.06 2.49 -10.88
N PRO A 259 -12.60 1.47 -11.62
CA PRO A 259 -13.16 1.01 -12.88
C PRO A 259 -14.38 0.09 -12.64
N ALA A 260 -15.53 0.67 -12.24
CA ALA A 260 -16.77 -0.08 -11.98
C ALA A 260 -17.15 -1.01 -13.15
N GLY A 261 -17.48 -2.26 -12.81
CA GLY A 261 -17.85 -3.28 -13.78
C GLY A 261 -16.67 -3.94 -14.50
N ARG A 262 -15.43 -3.69 -14.08
CA ARG A 262 -14.24 -4.40 -14.58
C ARG A 262 -14.40 -5.91 -14.36
N ASP A 263 -14.09 -6.70 -15.40
CA ASP A 263 -14.19 -8.16 -15.40
C ASP A 263 -13.12 -8.70 -16.37
N THR A 264 -11.99 -9.13 -15.84
CA THR A 264 -10.82 -9.52 -16.65
C THR A 264 -10.64 -11.02 -16.76
N CYS A 265 -11.40 -11.82 -16.01
CA CYS A 265 -11.33 -13.27 -16.04
C CYS A 265 -12.66 -13.87 -16.54
N SER A 266 -12.60 -14.98 -17.27
CA SER A 266 -13.81 -15.71 -17.70
C SER A 266 -14.50 -16.52 -16.60
N SER A 267 -13.92 -16.59 -15.41
CA SER A 267 -14.52 -17.17 -14.21
C SER A 267 -15.66 -16.28 -13.66
N ALA A 268 -16.57 -16.85 -12.89
CA ALA A 268 -17.67 -16.08 -12.32
C ALA A 268 -17.20 -15.01 -11.34
N GLY A 269 -17.84 -13.83 -11.41
CA GLY A 269 -17.58 -12.66 -10.56
C GLY A 269 -16.77 -11.58 -11.28
N GLN A 270 -17.14 -10.32 -11.04
CA GLN A 270 -16.37 -9.17 -11.50
C GLN A 270 -15.10 -9.03 -10.68
N ASP A 271 -14.08 -8.35 -11.24
CA ASP A 271 -12.85 -8.04 -10.53
C ASP A 271 -13.15 -7.33 -9.20
N PRO A 272 -12.47 -7.71 -8.11
CA PRO A 272 -12.77 -7.22 -6.76
C PRO A 272 -12.21 -5.82 -6.48
N ILE A 273 -12.50 -4.86 -7.37
CA ILE A 273 -11.95 -3.48 -7.37
C ILE A 273 -12.22 -2.68 -6.09
N TYR A 274 -13.17 -3.09 -5.26
CA TYR A 274 -13.49 -2.45 -3.98
C TYR A 274 -12.75 -3.08 -2.79
N ASN A 275 -11.96 -4.11 -3.04
CA ASN A 275 -11.22 -4.83 -2.02
C ASN A 275 -9.94 -4.08 -1.64
N PHE A 276 -9.65 -4.00 -0.33
CA PHE A 276 -8.44 -3.34 0.16
C PHE A 276 -7.13 -3.98 -0.34
N MET A 277 -7.16 -5.21 -0.88
CA MET A 277 -5.98 -5.89 -1.40
C MET A 277 -5.78 -5.72 -2.91
N ASP A 278 -6.57 -4.88 -3.59
CA ASP A 278 -6.34 -4.41 -4.95
C ASP A 278 -5.55 -3.07 -4.94
N TYR A 279 -5.35 -2.45 -6.11
CA TYR A 279 -4.56 -1.22 -6.30
C TYR A 279 -5.39 0.01 -6.69
N THR A 280 -6.70 -0.05 -6.49
CA THR A 280 -7.60 1.07 -6.75
C THR A 280 -7.35 2.25 -5.80
N ASP A 281 -7.92 3.42 -6.14
CA ASP A 281 -7.82 4.63 -5.33
C ASP A 281 -8.42 4.39 -3.93
N ASP A 282 -7.89 5.04 -2.90
CA ASP A 282 -8.38 4.90 -1.52
C ASP A 282 -9.89 5.13 -1.41
N ALA A 283 -10.45 6.10 -2.15
CA ALA A 283 -11.90 6.37 -2.15
C ALA A 283 -12.77 5.27 -2.79
N CYS A 284 -12.15 4.32 -3.50
CA CYS A 284 -12.83 3.17 -4.11
C CYS A 284 -12.91 1.97 -3.17
N MET A 285 -11.93 1.81 -2.28
CA MET A 285 -11.78 0.64 -1.41
C MET A 285 -12.68 0.73 -0.18
N TYR A 286 -13.33 -0.38 0.21
CA TYR A 286 -14.13 -0.40 1.44
C TYR A 286 -14.37 -1.79 2.04
N GLN A 287 -13.78 -2.87 1.52
CA GLN A 287 -14.12 -4.21 1.98
C GLN A 287 -12.96 -5.22 2.00
N PHE A 288 -13.08 -6.17 2.93
CA PHE A 288 -12.51 -7.50 2.88
C PHE A 288 -13.63 -8.52 2.72
N THR A 289 -13.36 -9.69 2.10
CA THR A 289 -14.31 -10.80 2.05
C THR A 289 -14.29 -11.62 3.34
N SER A 290 -15.31 -12.44 3.59
CA SER A 290 -15.33 -13.33 4.74
C SER A 290 -14.22 -14.39 4.70
N GLY A 291 -13.85 -14.83 3.50
CA GLY A 291 -12.71 -15.74 3.31
C GLY A 291 -11.38 -15.08 3.63
N GLN A 292 -11.21 -13.80 3.26
CA GLN A 292 -10.02 -13.01 3.65
C GLN A 292 -9.94 -12.86 5.17
N VAL A 293 -11.05 -12.59 5.84
CA VAL A 293 -11.11 -12.54 7.32
C VAL A 293 -10.65 -13.86 7.92
N SER A 294 -11.23 -14.98 7.48
CA SER A 294 -10.84 -16.31 7.95
C SER A 294 -9.36 -16.61 7.70
N ARG A 295 -8.83 -16.19 6.54
CA ARG A 295 -7.41 -16.34 6.20
C ARG A 295 -6.54 -15.52 7.15
N MET A 296 -6.83 -14.24 7.40
CA MET A 296 -6.06 -13.40 8.33
C MET A 296 -5.98 -14.01 9.72
N GLN A 297 -7.12 -14.46 10.26
CA GLN A 297 -7.19 -15.09 11.60
C GLN A 297 -6.34 -16.36 11.65
N THR A 298 -6.44 -17.22 10.63
CA THR A 298 -5.69 -18.47 10.57
C THR A 298 -4.19 -18.22 10.41
N MET A 299 -3.79 -17.27 9.55
CA MET A 299 -2.38 -16.90 9.36
C MET A 299 -1.75 -16.33 10.63
N VAL A 300 -2.48 -15.49 11.37
CA VAL A 300 -2.03 -14.95 12.66
C VAL A 300 -1.87 -16.07 13.66
N ALA A 301 -2.86 -16.92 13.83
CA ALA A 301 -2.79 -18.03 14.78
C ALA A 301 -1.68 -19.03 14.45
N THR A 302 -1.35 -19.22 13.16
CA THR A 302 -0.30 -20.14 12.72
C THR A 302 1.11 -19.57 12.92
N TYR A 303 1.31 -18.28 12.61
CA TYR A 303 2.65 -17.71 12.49
C TYR A 303 2.95 -16.59 13.48
N LYS A 304 1.94 -16.00 14.11
CA LYS A 304 2.05 -14.91 15.08
C LYS A 304 1.11 -15.14 16.27
N PRO A 305 1.18 -16.31 16.93
CA PRO A 305 0.24 -16.67 18.00
C PRO A 305 0.32 -15.77 19.24
N SER A 306 1.37 -14.94 19.34
CA SER A 306 1.56 -14.00 20.45
C SER A 306 0.99 -12.62 20.19
N LEU A 307 0.48 -12.34 18.99
CA LEU A 307 -0.01 -11.03 18.56
C LEU A 307 -1.31 -10.62 19.26
#